data_13215cff4f2759690b2767ad6ba88a20
#
_entry.id   13215cff4f2759690b2767ad6ba88a20
#
_cell.length_a   1.000
_cell.length_b   1.000
_cell.length_c   1.000
_cell.angle_alpha   90.00
_cell.angle_beta   90.00
_cell.angle_gamma   90.00
#
_symmetry.space_group_name_H-M   'P 1'
#
loop_
_entity.id
_entity.type
_entity.pdbx_description
1 polymer ?
#
loop_
_entity_poly.entity_id
_entity_poly.type
_entity_poly.pdbx_seq_one_letter_code
_entity_poly.pdbx_strand_id
1 'polypeptide(L)'
;MRFFKAISLIFSATLMSGIAQANQLTILHINDHHSHLRADGRMSLNIGGENTRVRSGGFPAIVSTFNKLSAGKSNVLKLHAGDAITGDLYYTLFKGEADAALMNEVCFDAFALGNHEFDDGDAGLVNFLDFLNKGGCQTPILAANVVPKAGLSPLTKNSATDYIQPFTVVNKGGMLIGIIGIDIANKTKNSSSPDETTLFLDETETAQKYIDELTSKGINHIILLTHYQYENDLRLAQKLRGVGIIIGGDSHTLLGDFAGLGLNSSGPYPTVVENADGQAVCVAQAWQYSQIVGE
;
A
#
# COMPACT_ATOMS: atom_id res chain seq x y z
N MET A 1 4.07 -85.37 -0.44
CA MET A 1 3.58 -84.19 -1.22
C MET A 1 3.22 -83.06 -0.25
N ARG A 2 4.08 -82.00 -0.17
CA ARG A 2 3.82 -80.86 0.69
C ARG A 2 3.45 -79.70 -0.24
N PHE A 3 2.21 -79.16 -0.08
CA PHE A 3 1.72 -77.96 -0.79
C PHE A 3 2.19 -76.71 -0.05
N PHE A 4 3.03 -75.90 -0.72
CA PHE A 4 3.33 -74.56 -0.27
C PHE A 4 2.24 -73.60 -0.82
N LYS A 5 1.50 -72.95 0.10
CA LYS A 5 0.62 -71.82 -0.24
C LYS A 5 1.44 -70.53 -0.22
N ALA A 6 1.56 -69.89 -1.37
CA ALA A 6 2.11 -68.54 -1.49
C ALA A 6 1.04 -67.52 -1.08
N ILE A 7 1.33 -66.69 -0.07
CA ILE A 7 0.52 -65.58 0.32
C ILE A 7 1.08 -64.33 -0.44
N SER A 8 0.32 -63.80 -1.41
CA SER A 8 0.62 -62.54 -2.07
C SER A 8 0.11 -61.39 -1.16
N LEU A 9 1.04 -60.61 -0.59
CA LEU A 9 0.73 -59.34 0.06
C LEU A 9 0.58 -58.27 -1.03
N ILE A 10 -0.64 -57.75 -1.22
CA ILE A 10 -0.90 -56.58 -2.06
C ILE A 10 -0.67 -55.35 -1.18
N PHE A 11 0.39 -54.61 -1.45
CA PHE A 11 0.66 -53.33 -0.85
C PHE A 11 -0.17 -52.25 -1.59
N SER A 12 -1.29 -51.85 -1.05
CA SER A 12 -2.03 -50.67 -1.54
C SER A 12 -1.31 -49.38 -1.12
N ALA A 13 -0.59 -48.79 -2.07
CA ALA A 13 -0.07 -47.43 -1.85
C ALA A 13 -1.21 -46.42 -2.05
N THR A 14 -1.74 -45.92 -0.95
CA THR A 14 -2.65 -44.76 -0.95
C THR A 14 -1.86 -43.52 -1.30
N LEU A 15 -1.95 -43.05 -2.55
CA LEU A 15 -1.52 -41.72 -2.93
C LEU A 15 -2.44 -40.71 -2.21
N MET A 16 -1.97 -40.10 -1.11
CA MET A 16 -2.55 -38.87 -0.60
C MET A 16 -2.22 -37.76 -1.59
N SER A 17 -3.13 -37.47 -2.51
CA SER A 17 -3.15 -36.23 -3.25
C SER A 17 -3.45 -35.10 -2.24
N GLY A 18 -2.39 -34.47 -1.71
CA GLY A 18 -2.52 -33.22 -0.98
C GLY A 18 -3.16 -32.20 -1.91
N ILE A 19 -4.40 -31.82 -1.63
CA ILE A 19 -5.02 -30.66 -2.26
C ILE A 19 -4.14 -29.47 -1.82
N ALA A 20 -3.35 -28.92 -2.74
CA ALA A 20 -2.65 -27.68 -2.52
C ALA A 20 -3.75 -26.61 -2.31
N GLN A 21 -3.99 -26.26 -1.06
CA GLN A 21 -4.87 -25.15 -0.74
C GLN A 21 -4.20 -23.89 -1.26
N ALA A 22 -4.81 -23.26 -2.27
CA ALA A 22 -4.31 -21.99 -2.79
C ALA A 22 -4.19 -21.00 -1.62
N ASN A 23 -2.98 -20.48 -1.41
CA ASN A 23 -2.75 -19.49 -0.35
C ASN A 23 -3.49 -18.22 -0.73
N GLN A 24 -4.59 -17.95 -0.05
CA GLN A 24 -5.34 -16.71 -0.22
C GLN A 24 -4.60 -15.57 0.50
N LEU A 25 -4.35 -14.47 -0.21
CA LEU A 25 -3.84 -13.22 0.33
C LEU A 25 -4.99 -12.21 0.40
N THR A 26 -5.17 -11.58 1.54
CA THR A 26 -6.04 -10.40 1.68
C THR A 26 -5.17 -9.16 1.76
N ILE A 27 -5.37 -8.20 0.86
CA ILE A 27 -4.70 -6.91 0.88
C ILE A 27 -5.70 -5.88 1.40
N LEU A 28 -5.34 -5.21 2.50
CA LEU A 28 -6.10 -4.09 3.05
C LEU A 28 -5.28 -2.82 2.87
N HIS A 29 -5.89 -1.75 2.37
CA HIS A 29 -5.13 -0.53 2.11
C HIS A 29 -5.93 0.74 2.37
N ILE A 30 -5.19 1.82 2.62
CA ILE A 30 -5.65 3.21 2.62
C ILE A 30 -4.63 4.10 1.92
N ASN A 31 -5.03 5.31 1.61
CA ASN A 31 -4.22 6.40 1.07
C ASN A 31 -4.78 7.74 1.53
N ASP A 32 -4.00 8.81 1.40
CA ASP A 32 -4.45 10.22 1.48
C ASP A 32 -5.31 10.50 2.73
N HIS A 33 -4.86 10.05 3.92
CA HIS A 33 -5.63 10.35 5.12
C HIS A 33 -5.42 11.77 5.64
N HIS A 34 -4.30 12.43 5.28
CA HIS A 34 -4.06 13.86 5.47
C HIS A 34 -4.39 14.38 6.86
N SER A 35 -3.93 13.69 7.90
CA SER A 35 -4.23 14.02 9.29
C SER A 35 -5.72 14.13 9.63
N HIS A 36 -6.63 13.62 8.78
CA HIS A 36 -8.06 13.56 9.09
C HIS A 36 -8.33 12.43 10.09
N LEU A 37 -7.89 12.67 11.34
CA LEU A 37 -7.91 11.69 12.41
C LEU A 37 -9.27 11.58 13.08
N ARG A 38 -10.08 12.63 13.03
CA ARG A 38 -11.43 12.68 13.60
C ARG A 38 -12.50 12.50 12.54
N ALA A 39 -13.54 11.72 12.84
CA ALA A 39 -14.73 11.66 12.01
C ALA A 39 -15.38 13.06 11.90
N ASP A 40 -15.69 13.46 10.68
CA ASP A 40 -16.39 14.73 10.43
C ASP A 40 -17.85 14.50 10.02
N GLY A 41 -18.67 15.53 10.12
CA GLY A 41 -20.11 15.48 9.81
C GLY A 41 -20.48 16.20 8.52
N ARG A 42 -19.53 16.36 7.59
CA ARG A 42 -19.78 17.14 6.36
C ARG A 42 -20.32 16.32 5.20
N MET A 43 -20.23 15.00 5.29
CA MET A 43 -20.69 14.08 4.24
C MET A 43 -22.21 13.93 4.32
N SER A 44 -22.85 13.90 3.15
CA SER A 44 -24.25 13.51 3.00
C SER A 44 -24.34 12.32 2.08
N LEU A 45 -25.09 11.30 2.48
CA LEU A 45 -25.31 10.06 1.73
C LEU A 45 -26.80 9.88 1.46
N ASN A 46 -27.13 9.26 0.35
CA ASN A 46 -28.47 8.77 0.10
C ASN A 46 -28.70 7.48 0.92
N ILE A 47 -29.51 7.56 1.95
CA ILE A 47 -29.88 6.41 2.79
C ILE A 47 -31.36 6.19 2.71
N GLY A 48 -31.76 5.07 2.06
CA GLY A 48 -33.17 4.74 1.87
C GLY A 48 -33.96 5.72 0.98
N GLY A 49 -33.26 6.43 0.08
CA GLY A 49 -33.85 7.45 -0.81
C GLY A 49 -33.82 8.87 -0.25
N GLU A 50 -33.32 9.07 0.98
CA GLU A 50 -33.21 10.36 1.63
C GLU A 50 -31.76 10.82 1.74
N ASN A 51 -31.51 12.11 1.44
CA ASN A 51 -30.18 12.71 1.63
C ASN A 51 -29.92 12.96 3.12
N THR A 52 -29.15 12.06 3.73
CA THR A 52 -28.90 12.03 5.16
C THR A 52 -27.48 12.48 5.46
N ARG A 53 -27.33 13.48 6.35
CA ARG A 53 -26.03 13.93 6.84
C ARG A 53 -25.46 12.89 7.81
N VAL A 54 -24.25 12.43 7.54
CA VAL A 54 -23.58 11.38 8.32
C VAL A 54 -22.25 11.88 8.89
N ARG A 55 -21.84 11.27 10.00
CA ARG A 55 -20.45 11.36 10.45
C ARG A 55 -19.68 10.21 9.84
N SER A 56 -18.64 10.53 9.11
CA SER A 56 -17.86 9.56 8.35
C SER A 56 -16.36 9.77 8.57
N GLY A 57 -15.58 8.77 8.21
CA GLY A 57 -14.12 8.78 8.33
C GLY A 57 -13.63 8.74 9.78
N GLY A 58 -12.41 9.21 9.94
CA GLY A 58 -11.69 9.22 11.20
C GLY A 58 -10.87 7.94 11.41
N PHE A 59 -9.61 8.13 11.80
CA PHE A 59 -8.63 7.04 11.88
C PHE A 59 -8.99 5.94 12.89
N PRO A 60 -9.66 6.19 14.04
CA PRO A 60 -10.16 5.11 14.89
C PRO A 60 -11.14 4.16 14.20
N ALA A 61 -11.96 4.65 13.24
CA ALA A 61 -12.82 3.80 12.44
C ALA A 61 -12.00 2.98 11.43
N ILE A 62 -10.93 3.54 10.87
CA ILE A 62 -9.96 2.81 10.03
C ILE A 62 -9.35 1.65 10.83
N VAL A 63 -8.80 1.90 12.03
CA VAL A 63 -8.23 0.85 12.91
C VAL A 63 -9.24 -0.26 13.17
N SER A 64 -10.47 0.10 13.56
CA SER A 64 -11.56 -0.87 13.78
C SER A 64 -11.87 -1.70 12.53
N THR A 65 -11.87 -1.06 11.35
CA THR A 65 -12.15 -1.70 10.07
C THR A 65 -11.04 -2.68 9.69
N PHE A 66 -9.76 -2.28 9.81
CA PHE A 66 -8.63 -3.19 9.61
C PHE A 66 -8.71 -4.41 10.53
N ASN A 67 -8.99 -4.21 11.81
CA ASN A 67 -9.13 -5.30 12.77
C ASN A 67 -10.29 -6.25 12.40
N LYS A 68 -11.44 -5.71 12.00
CA LYS A 68 -12.61 -6.48 11.57
C LYS A 68 -12.33 -7.28 10.31
N LEU A 69 -11.73 -6.66 9.29
CA LEU A 69 -11.44 -7.30 8.00
C LEU A 69 -10.30 -8.32 8.10
N SER A 70 -9.39 -8.16 9.05
CA SER A 70 -8.30 -9.11 9.34
C SER A 70 -8.75 -10.30 10.17
N ALA A 71 -9.87 -10.20 10.89
CA ALA A 71 -10.31 -11.24 11.82
C ALA A 71 -10.54 -12.58 11.11
N GLY A 72 -9.89 -13.63 11.63
CA GLY A 72 -10.00 -14.99 11.08
C GLY A 72 -9.23 -15.24 9.78
N LYS A 73 -8.47 -14.26 9.26
CA LYS A 73 -7.62 -14.40 8.07
C LYS A 73 -6.16 -14.57 8.48
N SER A 74 -5.46 -15.52 7.88
CA SER A 74 -4.06 -15.83 8.22
C SER A 74 -3.04 -15.00 7.43
N ASN A 75 -3.38 -14.60 6.21
CA ASN A 75 -2.48 -13.92 5.29
C ASN A 75 -3.06 -12.55 4.94
N VAL A 76 -2.85 -11.58 5.82
CA VAL A 76 -3.30 -10.20 5.62
C VAL A 76 -2.09 -9.32 5.37
N LEU A 77 -2.15 -8.51 4.33
CA LEU A 77 -1.18 -7.48 3.99
C LEU A 77 -1.86 -6.11 4.17
N LYS A 78 -1.26 -5.23 4.97
CA LYS A 78 -1.79 -3.91 5.29
C LYS A 78 -0.89 -2.84 4.69
N LEU A 79 -1.43 -2.02 3.79
CA LEU A 79 -0.66 -1.05 3.01
C LEU A 79 -1.20 0.37 3.18
N HIS A 80 -0.30 1.36 3.14
CA HIS A 80 -0.63 2.77 3.09
C HIS A 80 0.07 3.43 1.90
N ALA A 81 -0.70 4.02 0.99
CA ALA A 81 -0.20 4.53 -0.29
C ALA A 81 0.06 6.05 -0.29
N GLY A 82 0.62 6.58 0.80
CA GLY A 82 1.11 7.96 0.87
C GLY A 82 0.09 9.01 1.34
N ASP A 83 0.60 10.23 1.53
CA ASP A 83 -0.12 11.40 2.04
C ASP A 83 -0.81 11.12 3.39
N ALA A 84 0.00 10.70 4.34
CA ALA A 84 -0.45 10.46 5.70
C ALA A 84 -0.61 11.76 6.47
N ILE A 85 0.33 12.67 6.33
CA ILE A 85 0.42 13.91 7.09
C ILE A 85 -0.07 15.12 6.26
N THR A 86 -0.17 16.26 6.92
CA THR A 86 -0.67 17.56 6.41
C THR A 86 -2.17 17.56 6.04
N GLY A 87 -2.78 18.72 6.00
CA GLY A 87 -4.18 18.90 5.57
C GLY A 87 -5.19 19.17 6.69
N ASP A 88 -4.91 18.85 7.96
CA ASP A 88 -5.81 19.16 9.11
C ASP A 88 -5.04 19.78 10.28
N LEU A 89 -5.79 20.30 11.27
CA LEU A 89 -5.25 20.91 12.49
C LEU A 89 -4.38 19.94 13.31
N TYR A 90 -4.60 18.64 13.20
CA TYR A 90 -3.75 17.65 13.89
C TYR A 90 -2.29 17.76 13.45
N TYR A 91 -2.05 17.93 12.15
CA TYR A 91 -0.67 18.16 11.68
C TYR A 91 -0.11 19.50 12.16
N THR A 92 -0.93 20.56 12.11
CA THR A 92 -0.50 21.89 12.58
C THR A 92 -0.03 21.86 14.03
N LEU A 93 -0.74 21.11 14.88
CA LEU A 93 -0.49 21.04 16.33
C LEU A 93 0.56 20.02 16.72
N PHE A 94 0.59 18.84 16.07
CA PHE A 94 1.38 17.67 16.48
C PHE A 94 2.45 17.27 15.49
N LYS A 95 2.55 17.91 14.31
CA LYS A 95 3.61 17.67 13.32
C LYS A 95 3.82 16.19 12.95
N GLY A 96 2.70 15.44 12.82
CA GLY A 96 2.69 14.04 12.46
C GLY A 96 2.76 13.06 13.64
N GLU A 97 2.97 13.51 14.90
CA GLU A 97 3.01 12.62 16.05
C GLU A 97 1.68 11.88 16.26
N ALA A 98 0.54 12.58 16.10
CA ALA A 98 -0.78 11.97 16.24
C ALA A 98 -1.08 10.98 15.12
N ASP A 99 -0.66 11.28 13.88
CA ASP A 99 -0.76 10.40 12.72
C ASP A 99 0.05 9.12 12.93
N ALA A 100 1.32 9.28 13.32
CA ALA A 100 2.22 8.17 13.63
C ALA A 100 1.65 7.25 14.73
N ALA A 101 1.10 7.82 15.81
CA ALA A 101 0.50 7.03 16.88
C ALA A 101 -0.65 6.15 16.38
N LEU A 102 -1.55 6.71 15.55
CA LEU A 102 -2.68 5.97 15.01
C LEU A 102 -2.29 4.99 13.89
N MET A 103 -1.29 5.32 13.07
CA MET A 103 -0.73 4.38 12.08
C MET A 103 -0.13 3.16 12.78
N ASN A 104 0.51 3.33 13.93
CA ASN A 104 1.04 2.22 14.74
C ASN A 104 -0.07 1.31 15.32
N GLU A 105 -1.30 1.79 15.51
CA GLU A 105 -2.44 0.93 15.89
C GLU A 105 -2.87 -0.02 14.75
N VAL A 106 -2.65 0.36 13.49
CA VAL A 106 -2.86 -0.52 12.32
C VAL A 106 -1.67 -1.43 12.10
N CYS A 107 -0.45 -0.95 12.30
CA CYS A 107 0.80 -1.66 12.04
C CYS A 107 0.90 -2.08 10.56
N PHE A 108 1.12 -1.11 9.67
CA PHE A 108 1.21 -1.37 8.24
C PHE A 108 2.43 -2.23 7.88
N ASP A 109 2.27 -3.16 6.95
CA ASP A 109 3.36 -3.97 6.37
C ASP A 109 4.24 -3.16 5.40
N ALA A 110 3.73 -2.04 4.87
CA ALA A 110 4.49 -1.04 4.13
C ALA A 110 3.72 0.30 4.06
N PHE A 111 4.49 1.40 4.02
CA PHE A 111 4.01 2.76 3.78
C PHE A 111 4.82 3.38 2.66
N ALA A 112 4.17 3.76 1.54
CA ALA A 112 4.79 4.57 0.50
C ALA A 112 4.70 6.05 0.85
N LEU A 113 5.73 6.83 0.52
CA LEU A 113 5.69 8.28 0.65
C LEU A 113 4.81 8.88 -0.45
N GLY A 114 4.07 9.93 -0.12
CA GLY A 114 3.44 10.82 -1.06
C GLY A 114 4.10 12.20 -1.07
N ASN A 115 3.57 13.14 -1.85
CA ASN A 115 4.15 14.46 -1.96
C ASN A 115 4.03 15.28 -0.67
N HIS A 116 2.93 15.13 0.06
CA HIS A 116 2.70 15.89 1.30
C HIS A 116 3.59 15.46 2.47
N GLU A 117 4.24 14.30 2.39
CA GLU A 117 5.30 13.95 3.34
C GLU A 117 6.48 14.93 3.29
N PHE A 118 6.65 15.66 2.18
CA PHE A 118 7.74 16.65 1.98
C PHE A 118 7.33 18.11 2.17
N ASP A 119 6.14 18.42 2.66
CA ASP A 119 5.65 19.80 2.80
C ASP A 119 6.50 20.64 3.77
N ASP A 120 6.99 20.06 4.85
CA ASP A 120 7.91 20.71 5.81
C ASP A 120 9.39 20.33 5.54
N GLY A 121 9.73 19.93 4.29
CA GLY A 121 11.09 19.53 3.87
C GLY A 121 11.51 18.16 4.40
N ASP A 122 12.73 17.76 4.06
CA ASP A 122 13.30 16.48 4.47
C ASP A 122 13.38 16.36 6.01
N ALA A 123 13.64 17.47 6.71
CA ALA A 123 13.70 17.49 8.17
C ALA A 123 12.33 17.28 8.82
N GLY A 124 11.27 17.82 8.23
CA GLY A 124 9.89 17.58 8.67
C GLY A 124 9.51 16.11 8.50
N LEU A 125 9.87 15.52 7.36
CA LEU A 125 9.67 14.10 7.11
C LEU A 125 10.43 13.24 8.13
N VAL A 126 11.71 13.51 8.41
CA VAL A 126 12.48 12.79 9.43
C VAL A 126 11.77 12.82 10.79
N ASN A 127 11.26 13.99 11.19
CA ASN A 127 10.55 14.12 12.46
C ASN A 127 9.30 13.22 12.53
N PHE A 128 8.51 13.18 11.46
CA PHE A 128 7.35 12.28 11.36
C PHE A 128 7.76 10.80 11.41
N LEU A 129 8.77 10.41 10.63
CA LEU A 129 9.26 9.02 10.59
C LEU A 129 9.86 8.59 11.94
N ASP A 130 10.51 9.50 12.66
CA ASP A 130 11.00 9.24 14.03
C ASP A 130 9.84 8.97 15.00
N PHE A 131 8.70 9.68 14.89
CA PHE A 131 7.49 9.36 15.65
C PHE A 131 6.93 7.99 15.27
N LEU A 132 6.86 7.68 13.99
CA LEU A 132 6.35 6.40 13.51
C LEU A 132 7.20 5.23 14.03
N ASN A 133 8.52 5.38 14.04
CA ASN A 133 9.45 4.35 14.52
C ASN A 133 9.42 4.13 16.04
N LYS A 134 8.95 5.12 16.83
CA LYS A 134 8.81 4.98 18.29
C LYS A 134 7.65 4.08 18.71
N GLY A 135 6.67 3.87 17.85
CA GLY A 135 5.44 3.16 18.17
C GLY A 135 5.54 1.64 18.25
N GLY A 136 6.71 1.06 17.99
CA GLY A 136 6.94 -0.39 18.10
C GLY A 136 6.59 -1.20 16.84
N CYS A 137 5.86 -0.66 15.88
CA CYS A 137 5.70 -1.24 14.55
C CYS A 137 6.92 -0.88 13.70
N GLN A 138 7.48 -1.87 13.02
CA GLN A 138 8.61 -1.67 12.10
C GLN A 138 8.06 -1.54 10.67
N THR A 139 7.28 -0.48 10.42
CA THR A 139 6.69 -0.22 9.10
C THR A 139 7.78 0.21 8.11
N PRO A 140 8.09 -0.56 7.06
CA PRO A 140 9.01 -0.13 6.00
C PRO A 140 8.46 1.10 5.27
N ILE A 141 9.30 2.11 5.10
CA ILE A 141 8.99 3.35 4.37
C ILE A 141 9.54 3.22 2.96
N LEU A 142 8.69 3.30 1.97
CA LEU A 142 9.04 2.97 0.59
C LEU A 142 8.90 4.17 -0.35
N ALA A 143 9.97 4.48 -1.09
CA ALA A 143 9.94 5.39 -2.23
C ALA A 143 11.19 5.12 -3.10
N ALA A 144 11.08 4.24 -4.07
CA ALA A 144 12.20 3.76 -4.88
C ALA A 144 12.83 4.85 -5.76
N ASN A 145 12.01 5.81 -6.18
CA ASN A 145 12.43 6.92 -7.04
C ASN A 145 12.82 8.18 -6.25
N VAL A 146 12.79 8.15 -4.92
CA VAL A 146 13.27 9.22 -4.04
C VAL A 146 14.69 8.88 -3.58
N VAL A 147 15.66 9.72 -3.93
CA VAL A 147 17.09 9.47 -3.68
C VAL A 147 17.68 10.65 -2.93
N PRO A 148 17.61 10.65 -1.59
CA PRO A 148 18.26 11.67 -0.78
C PRO A 148 19.78 11.51 -0.86
N LYS A 149 20.51 12.62 -0.95
CA LYS A 149 21.97 12.63 -1.11
C LYS A 149 22.64 12.30 0.24
N ALA A 150 23.36 11.19 0.26
CA ALA A 150 24.06 10.72 1.44
C ALA A 150 24.98 11.78 2.06
N GLY A 151 24.86 11.98 3.38
CA GLY A 151 25.63 12.95 4.16
C GLY A 151 25.23 14.41 3.98
N LEU A 152 24.18 14.72 3.18
CA LEU A 152 23.65 16.06 3.01
C LEU A 152 22.16 16.18 3.39
N SER A 153 21.30 15.28 2.90
CA SER A 153 19.91 15.23 3.34
C SER A 153 19.82 14.64 4.75
N PRO A 154 18.98 15.17 5.63
CA PRO A 154 18.72 14.60 6.96
C PRO A 154 18.12 13.17 6.90
N LEU A 155 17.55 12.76 5.76
CA LEU A 155 17.06 11.41 5.51
C LEU A 155 18.15 10.36 5.38
N THR A 156 19.44 10.76 5.34
CA THR A 156 20.59 9.86 5.13
C THR A 156 21.72 10.14 6.12
N LYS A 157 21.57 9.76 7.39
CA LYS A 157 22.60 9.94 8.42
C LYS A 157 23.82 9.04 8.19
N ASN A 158 23.58 7.76 7.91
CA ASN A 158 24.62 6.73 7.78
C ASN A 158 24.62 6.07 6.41
N SER A 159 23.45 5.91 5.78
CA SER A 159 23.29 5.31 4.44
C SER A 159 22.15 5.97 3.69
N ALA A 160 22.11 5.77 2.35
CA ALA A 160 21.03 6.26 1.52
C ALA A 160 19.66 5.61 1.84
N THR A 161 19.65 4.55 2.63
CA THR A 161 18.44 3.78 2.98
C THR A 161 18.10 3.83 4.47
N ASP A 162 18.59 4.84 5.21
CA ASP A 162 18.35 4.92 6.66
C ASP A 162 16.87 5.04 7.01
N TYR A 163 16.13 5.87 6.28
CA TYR A 163 14.70 6.06 6.47
C TYR A 163 13.87 5.48 5.34
N ILE A 164 14.33 5.61 4.09
CA ILE A 164 13.56 5.27 2.89
C ILE A 164 14.21 4.09 2.19
N GLN A 165 13.42 3.09 1.83
CA GLN A 165 13.86 1.92 1.07
C GLN A 165 13.16 1.89 -0.29
N PRO A 166 13.80 1.33 -1.34
CA PRO A 166 13.13 1.22 -2.64
C PRO A 166 11.99 0.20 -2.60
N PHE A 167 12.14 -0.88 -1.86
CA PHE A 167 11.17 -1.94 -1.72
C PHE A 167 11.35 -2.70 -0.40
N THR A 168 10.35 -3.49 -0.06
CA THR A 168 10.42 -4.52 0.98
C THR A 168 9.94 -5.86 0.44
N VAL A 169 10.32 -6.96 1.10
CA VAL A 169 9.82 -8.31 0.80
C VAL A 169 9.17 -8.88 2.04
N VAL A 170 7.91 -9.24 1.92
CA VAL A 170 7.16 -9.86 3.01
C VAL A 170 6.82 -11.31 2.68
N ASN A 171 6.73 -12.16 3.70
CA ASN A 171 6.27 -13.53 3.56
C ASN A 171 4.88 -13.67 4.19
N LYS A 172 3.87 -13.98 3.37
CA LYS A 172 2.51 -14.26 3.84
C LYS A 172 2.12 -15.68 3.43
N GLY A 173 2.07 -16.58 4.38
CA GLY A 173 1.71 -17.98 4.13
C GLY A 173 2.65 -18.75 3.19
N GLY A 174 3.95 -18.45 3.21
CA GLY A 174 4.96 -19.03 2.33
C GLY A 174 5.10 -18.33 0.98
N MET A 175 4.26 -17.33 0.68
CA MET A 175 4.33 -16.52 -0.53
C MET A 175 5.24 -15.30 -0.28
N LEU A 176 6.33 -15.19 -1.04
CA LEU A 176 7.20 -14.01 -1.02
C LEU A 176 6.60 -12.93 -1.92
N ILE A 177 6.34 -11.76 -1.36
CA ILE A 177 5.72 -10.62 -2.04
C ILE A 177 6.69 -9.45 -1.98
N GLY A 178 7.09 -8.95 -3.15
CA GLY A 178 7.85 -7.71 -3.30
C GLY A 178 6.89 -6.52 -3.34
N ILE A 179 7.14 -5.51 -2.52
CA ILE A 179 6.36 -4.26 -2.48
C ILE A 179 7.31 -3.13 -2.79
N ILE A 180 7.10 -2.43 -3.89
CA ILE A 180 7.94 -1.33 -4.37
C ILE A 180 7.17 -0.02 -4.17
N GLY A 181 7.78 0.98 -3.51
CA GLY A 181 7.20 2.32 -3.34
C GLY A 181 7.52 3.23 -4.52
N ILE A 182 6.55 4.03 -4.98
CA ILE A 182 6.75 5.06 -6.03
C ILE A 182 6.03 6.34 -5.63
N ASP A 183 6.78 7.44 -5.56
CA ASP A 183 6.27 8.80 -5.34
C ASP A 183 6.10 9.55 -6.67
N ILE A 184 5.18 10.51 -6.74
CA ILE A 184 4.95 11.38 -7.91
C ILE A 184 6.02 12.46 -8.01
N ALA A 185 7.11 12.17 -8.71
CA ALA A 185 8.33 12.98 -8.75
C ALA A 185 8.11 14.45 -9.13
N ASN A 186 7.35 14.69 -10.20
CA ASN A 186 7.17 16.07 -10.70
C ASN A 186 6.28 16.91 -9.76
N LYS A 187 5.21 16.34 -9.22
CA LYS A 187 4.32 17.05 -8.29
C LYS A 187 5.06 17.33 -6.98
N THR A 188 5.76 16.36 -6.42
CA THR A 188 6.52 16.50 -5.18
C THR A 188 7.55 17.62 -5.27
N LYS A 189 8.32 17.69 -6.37
CA LYS A 189 9.30 18.77 -6.59
C LYS A 189 8.70 20.16 -6.74
N ASN A 190 7.47 20.28 -7.25
CA ASN A 190 6.90 21.57 -7.63
C ASN A 190 5.79 22.06 -6.69
N SER A 191 5.16 21.19 -5.93
CA SER A 191 4.04 21.53 -5.04
C SER A 191 4.31 21.27 -3.56
N SER A 192 5.39 20.57 -3.23
CA SER A 192 5.88 20.39 -1.86
C SER A 192 7.26 21.05 -1.71
N SER A 193 7.95 20.82 -0.60
CA SER A 193 9.19 21.51 -0.24
C SER A 193 10.36 20.56 0.04
N PRO A 194 10.60 19.49 -0.78
CA PRO A 194 11.75 18.62 -0.54
C PRO A 194 13.05 19.41 -0.66
N ASP A 195 14.08 19.00 0.10
CA ASP A 195 15.39 19.63 0.01
C ASP A 195 16.00 19.44 -1.39
N GLU A 196 16.76 20.44 -1.88
CA GLU A 196 17.46 20.35 -3.19
C GLU A 196 18.43 19.16 -3.27
N THR A 197 18.83 18.63 -2.13
CA THR A 197 19.69 17.46 -2.01
C THR A 197 18.96 16.13 -2.19
N THR A 198 17.63 16.14 -2.31
CA THR A 198 16.84 14.94 -2.56
C THR A 198 16.37 14.90 -4.02
N LEU A 199 16.84 13.89 -4.74
CA LEU A 199 16.52 13.68 -6.15
C LEU A 199 15.27 12.80 -6.29
N PHE A 200 14.49 13.10 -7.33
CA PHE A 200 13.31 12.32 -7.72
C PHE A 200 13.53 11.81 -9.15
N LEU A 201 13.56 10.49 -9.30
CA LEU A 201 13.78 9.79 -10.56
C LEU A 201 12.47 9.53 -11.29
N ASP A 202 12.56 9.14 -12.57
CA ASP A 202 11.40 8.72 -13.37
C ASP A 202 10.71 7.51 -12.75
N GLU A 203 9.40 7.57 -12.62
CA GLU A 203 8.57 6.57 -11.96
C GLU A 203 8.56 5.24 -12.74
N THR A 204 8.42 5.31 -14.07
CA THR A 204 8.31 4.10 -14.93
C THR A 204 9.63 3.34 -14.98
N GLU A 205 10.74 4.05 -15.23
CA GLU A 205 12.08 3.45 -15.32
C GLU A 205 12.47 2.84 -13.97
N THR A 206 12.18 3.55 -12.88
CA THR A 206 12.50 3.08 -11.52
C THR A 206 11.67 1.87 -11.13
N ALA A 207 10.36 1.90 -11.39
CA ALA A 207 9.48 0.77 -11.10
C ALA A 207 9.95 -0.48 -11.84
N GLN A 208 10.20 -0.40 -13.16
CA GLN A 208 10.67 -1.55 -13.95
C GLN A 208 12.00 -2.09 -13.45
N LYS A 209 12.97 -1.22 -13.13
CA LYS A 209 14.26 -1.62 -12.57
C LYS A 209 14.11 -2.51 -11.33
N TYR A 210 13.26 -2.13 -10.38
CA TYR A 210 13.10 -2.89 -9.15
C TYR A 210 12.20 -4.11 -9.31
N ILE A 211 11.27 -4.11 -10.26
CA ILE A 211 10.53 -5.31 -10.67
C ILE A 211 11.53 -6.36 -11.21
N ASP A 212 12.41 -5.95 -12.13
CA ASP A 212 13.42 -6.84 -12.73
C ASP A 212 14.39 -7.37 -11.66
N GLU A 213 14.82 -6.52 -10.74
CA GLU A 213 15.68 -6.93 -9.62
C GLU A 213 15.03 -8.00 -8.75
N LEU A 214 13.77 -7.80 -8.33
CA LEU A 214 13.04 -8.76 -7.49
C LEU A 214 12.77 -10.06 -8.23
N THR A 215 12.34 -9.98 -9.50
CA THR A 215 12.09 -11.15 -10.34
C THR A 215 13.36 -11.97 -10.55
N SER A 216 14.51 -11.33 -10.75
CA SER A 216 15.80 -12.01 -10.86
C SER A 216 16.19 -12.79 -9.59
N LYS A 217 15.65 -12.40 -8.44
CA LYS A 217 15.80 -13.09 -7.14
C LYS A 217 14.71 -14.14 -6.90
N GLY A 218 13.84 -14.41 -7.89
CA GLY A 218 12.75 -15.39 -7.80
C GLY A 218 11.49 -14.87 -7.08
N ILE A 219 11.38 -13.56 -6.86
CA ILE A 219 10.20 -12.92 -6.24
C ILE A 219 9.29 -12.44 -7.36
N ASN A 220 8.23 -13.20 -7.64
CA ASN A 220 7.35 -12.98 -8.79
C ASN A 220 5.98 -12.38 -8.42
N HIS A 221 5.65 -12.29 -7.14
CA HIS A 221 4.46 -11.57 -6.68
C HIS A 221 4.86 -10.13 -6.37
N ILE A 222 4.60 -9.22 -7.31
CA ILE A 222 5.01 -7.82 -7.21
C ILE A 222 3.80 -6.93 -7.06
N ILE A 223 3.83 -6.09 -6.02
CA ILE A 223 2.88 -5.01 -5.77
C ILE A 223 3.63 -3.69 -5.90
N LEU A 224 3.13 -2.77 -6.73
CA LEU A 224 3.52 -1.38 -6.65
C LEU A 224 2.61 -0.68 -5.64
N LEU A 225 3.22 0.02 -4.70
CA LEU A 225 2.56 0.90 -3.74
C LEU A 225 2.90 2.32 -4.15
N THR A 226 1.97 2.98 -4.86
CA THR A 226 2.25 4.21 -5.59
C THR A 226 1.53 5.40 -4.96
N HIS A 227 2.17 6.56 -5.02
CA HIS A 227 1.49 7.84 -4.82
C HIS A 227 1.61 8.63 -6.12
N TYR A 228 0.86 8.20 -7.18
CA TYR A 228 1.14 8.61 -8.56
C TYR A 228 -0.09 9.04 -9.37
N GLN A 229 -1.26 9.12 -8.76
CA GLN A 229 -2.58 9.36 -9.36
C GLN A 229 -3.15 8.14 -10.12
N TYR A 230 -4.45 7.94 -9.97
CA TYR A 230 -5.14 6.81 -10.59
C TYR A 230 -4.93 6.70 -12.11
N GLU A 231 -5.09 7.80 -12.84
CA GLU A 231 -4.90 7.82 -14.31
C GLU A 231 -3.44 7.55 -14.71
N ASN A 232 -2.47 7.98 -13.90
CA ASN A 232 -1.07 7.67 -14.11
C ASN A 232 -0.78 6.19 -13.81
N ASP A 233 -1.38 5.64 -12.75
CA ASP A 233 -1.25 4.23 -12.40
C ASP A 233 -1.78 3.31 -13.50
N LEU A 234 -2.90 3.66 -14.14
CA LEU A 234 -3.42 2.92 -15.31
C LEU A 234 -2.41 2.93 -16.47
N ARG A 235 -1.81 4.09 -16.76
CA ARG A 235 -0.79 4.22 -17.82
C ARG A 235 0.52 3.52 -17.45
N LEU A 236 0.91 3.57 -16.16
CA LEU A 236 2.09 2.90 -15.64
C LEU A 236 1.94 1.38 -15.78
N ALA A 237 0.80 0.83 -15.35
CA ALA A 237 0.49 -0.60 -15.49
C ALA A 237 0.68 -1.11 -16.91
N GLN A 238 0.20 -0.35 -17.93
CA GLN A 238 0.30 -0.72 -19.35
C GLN A 238 1.75 -0.73 -19.89
N LYS A 239 2.65 0.03 -19.27
CA LYS A 239 4.06 0.12 -19.69
C LYS A 239 4.96 -0.91 -19.04
N LEU A 240 4.60 -1.38 -17.85
CA LEU A 240 5.43 -2.26 -17.04
C LEU A 240 5.25 -3.74 -17.42
N ARG A 241 6.24 -4.54 -17.04
CA ARG A 241 6.24 -6.02 -17.12
C ARG A 241 6.37 -6.60 -15.73
N GLY A 242 5.77 -7.76 -15.49
CA GLY A 242 5.96 -8.49 -14.24
C GLY A 242 5.25 -7.93 -13.01
N VAL A 243 4.42 -6.89 -13.16
CA VAL A 243 3.57 -6.36 -12.08
C VAL A 243 2.17 -6.97 -12.16
N GLY A 244 1.57 -7.29 -11.01
CA GLY A 244 0.21 -7.82 -10.93
C GLY A 244 -0.79 -6.92 -10.21
N ILE A 245 -0.32 -6.05 -9.32
CA ILE A 245 -1.17 -5.19 -8.50
C ILE A 245 -0.51 -3.82 -8.35
N ILE A 246 -1.31 -2.75 -8.46
CA ILE A 246 -0.95 -1.39 -8.10
C ILE A 246 -1.96 -0.89 -7.06
N ILE A 247 -1.47 -0.46 -5.91
CA ILE A 247 -2.25 0.21 -4.86
C ILE A 247 -1.79 1.66 -4.83
N GLY A 248 -2.68 2.57 -5.22
CA GLY A 248 -2.35 3.96 -5.49
C GLY A 248 -2.94 4.98 -4.51
N GLY A 249 -2.52 6.23 -4.68
CA GLY A 249 -2.94 7.42 -3.94
C GLY A 249 -2.92 8.68 -4.81
N ASP A 250 -2.82 9.85 -4.17
CA ASP A 250 -2.67 11.22 -4.71
C ASP A 250 -3.91 11.85 -5.36
N SER A 251 -4.68 11.11 -6.15
CA SER A 251 -5.82 11.68 -6.88
C SER A 251 -7.14 11.58 -6.11
N HIS A 252 -7.14 11.09 -4.89
CA HIS A 252 -8.34 10.94 -4.06
C HIS A 252 -9.48 10.23 -4.79
N THR A 253 -9.16 9.17 -5.55
CA THR A 253 -10.11 8.54 -6.45
C THR A 253 -10.99 7.55 -5.72
N LEU A 254 -12.29 7.74 -5.81
CA LEU A 254 -13.28 6.77 -5.36
C LEU A 254 -13.52 5.74 -6.47
N LEU A 255 -13.24 4.48 -6.18
CA LEU A 255 -13.48 3.34 -7.07
C LEU A 255 -14.53 2.41 -6.47
N GLY A 256 -15.35 1.76 -7.32
CA GLY A 256 -16.40 0.84 -6.92
C GLY A 256 -17.80 1.39 -7.15
N ASP A 257 -18.83 0.66 -6.75
CA ASP A 257 -20.23 1.06 -6.92
C ASP A 257 -20.77 1.72 -5.63
N PHE A 258 -20.85 3.04 -5.65
CA PHE A 258 -21.39 3.86 -4.58
C PHE A 258 -22.60 4.72 -5.04
N ALA A 259 -23.13 4.45 -6.24
CA ALA A 259 -24.24 5.22 -6.80
C ALA A 259 -25.48 5.18 -5.89
N GLY A 260 -25.76 4.02 -5.26
CA GLY A 260 -26.85 3.87 -4.29
C GLY A 260 -26.71 4.79 -3.06
N LEU A 261 -25.51 5.22 -2.72
CA LEU A 261 -25.23 6.19 -1.65
C LEU A 261 -25.18 7.65 -2.15
N GLY A 262 -25.39 7.89 -3.45
CA GLY A 262 -25.31 9.22 -4.05
C GLY A 262 -23.89 9.73 -4.26
N LEU A 263 -22.88 8.85 -4.28
CA LEU A 263 -21.49 9.18 -4.55
C LEU A 263 -21.10 8.78 -5.97
N ASN A 264 -20.28 9.61 -6.61
CA ASN A 264 -19.75 9.35 -7.95
C ASN A 264 -18.39 8.68 -7.84
N SER A 265 -18.27 7.45 -8.37
CA SER A 265 -16.99 6.77 -8.53
C SER A 265 -16.43 6.95 -9.94
N SER A 266 -15.08 6.87 -10.03
CA SER A 266 -14.37 7.06 -11.30
C SER A 266 -14.21 5.76 -12.11
N GLY A 267 -14.50 4.61 -11.51
CA GLY A 267 -14.38 3.32 -12.17
C GLY A 267 -14.66 2.13 -11.25
N PRO A 268 -14.50 0.91 -11.75
CA PRO A 268 -14.66 -0.31 -10.94
C PRO A 268 -13.54 -0.45 -9.90
N TYR A 269 -13.79 -1.22 -8.85
CA TYR A 269 -12.79 -1.58 -7.84
C TYR A 269 -12.61 -3.11 -7.79
N PRO A 270 -11.37 -3.63 -8.07
CA PRO A 270 -10.28 -2.91 -8.71
C PRO A 270 -10.56 -2.63 -10.19
N THR A 271 -9.87 -1.66 -10.76
CA THR A 271 -9.82 -1.50 -12.22
C THR A 271 -8.78 -2.46 -12.79
N VAL A 272 -9.12 -3.21 -13.82
CA VAL A 272 -8.21 -4.18 -14.45
C VAL A 272 -7.77 -3.65 -15.81
N VAL A 273 -6.44 -3.60 -16.01
CA VAL A 273 -5.80 -3.27 -17.28
C VAL A 273 -4.78 -4.35 -17.64
N GLU A 274 -4.34 -4.38 -18.90
CA GLU A 274 -3.27 -5.30 -19.33
C GLU A 274 -1.91 -4.60 -19.26
N ASN A 275 -0.90 -5.31 -18.77
CA ASN A 275 0.48 -4.84 -18.78
C ASN A 275 1.15 -5.05 -20.14
N ALA A 276 2.44 -4.67 -20.26
CA ALA A 276 3.20 -4.82 -21.50
C ALA A 276 3.42 -6.29 -21.94
N ASP A 277 3.14 -7.25 -21.06
CA ASP A 277 3.17 -8.69 -21.37
C ASP A 277 1.78 -9.28 -21.69
N GLY A 278 0.72 -8.44 -21.73
CA GLY A 278 -0.66 -8.87 -21.91
C GLY A 278 -1.27 -9.56 -20.69
N GLN A 279 -0.68 -9.38 -19.51
CA GLN A 279 -1.19 -9.93 -18.25
C GLN A 279 -2.06 -8.91 -17.53
N ALA A 280 -3.09 -9.38 -16.84
CA ALA A 280 -3.98 -8.53 -16.05
C ALA A 280 -3.26 -7.90 -14.86
N VAL A 281 -3.45 -6.60 -14.67
CA VAL A 281 -3.00 -5.81 -13.51
C VAL A 281 -4.22 -5.21 -12.83
N CYS A 282 -4.36 -5.45 -11.54
CA CYS A 282 -5.37 -4.82 -10.71
C CYS A 282 -4.87 -3.49 -10.19
N VAL A 283 -5.57 -2.39 -10.49
CA VAL A 283 -5.27 -1.04 -9.99
C VAL A 283 -6.37 -0.61 -9.03
N ALA A 284 -6.00 -0.23 -7.81
CA ALA A 284 -6.93 0.15 -6.75
C ALA A 284 -6.49 1.40 -6.01
N GLN A 285 -7.47 2.17 -5.54
CA GLN A 285 -7.28 3.34 -4.67
C GLN A 285 -8.46 3.42 -3.68
N ALA A 286 -8.22 3.89 -2.45
CA ALA A 286 -9.19 3.88 -1.34
C ALA A 286 -9.68 5.29 -0.97
N TRP A 287 -9.95 6.11 -1.98
CA TRP A 287 -10.48 7.47 -1.84
C TRP A 287 -9.55 8.39 -1.01
N GLN A 288 -10.06 8.96 0.12
CA GLN A 288 -9.35 9.99 0.88
C GLN A 288 -9.83 10.09 2.33
N TYR A 289 -9.09 10.85 3.17
CA TYR A 289 -9.50 11.41 4.46
C TYR A 289 -10.05 10.37 5.46
N SER A 290 -9.43 9.21 5.52
CA SER A 290 -9.86 8.12 6.40
C SER A 290 -11.32 7.68 6.19
N GLN A 291 -11.85 7.78 4.97
CA GLN A 291 -13.25 7.47 4.67
C GLN A 291 -13.48 5.99 4.36
N ILE A 292 -12.54 5.33 3.68
CA ILE A 292 -12.67 3.97 3.15
C ILE A 292 -11.40 3.17 3.46
N VAL A 293 -11.57 1.87 3.69
CA VAL A 293 -10.51 0.85 3.60
C VAL A 293 -10.78 0.02 2.36
N GLY A 294 -9.80 -0.10 1.46
CA GLY A 294 -9.83 -1.00 0.32
C GLY A 294 -9.50 -2.44 0.74
N GLU A 295 -10.17 -3.42 0.15
CA GLU A 295 -9.92 -4.85 0.36
C GLU A 295 -9.79 -5.59 -0.98
#